data_0197326bc9917f304c61c6d7d65c38da
#
_entry.id   0197326bc9917f304c61c6d7d65c38da
#
_cell.length_a   1.000
_cell.length_b   1.000
_cell.length_c   1.000
_cell.angle_alpha   90.00
_cell.angle_beta   90.00
_cell.angle_gamma   90.00
#
_symmetry.space_group_name_H-M   'P 1'
#
loop_
_entity.id
_entity.type
_entity.pdbx_description
1 polymer ?
#
loop_
_entity_poly.entity_id
_entity_poly.type
_entity_poly.pdbx_seq_one_letter_code
_entity_poly.pdbx_strand_id
1 'polypeptide(L)'
;EYLEWKKWCRPEESSADPGFISKDSIIAPHAPQYAGIVEIRGDDSEILAIYEKNDRFREIIRDMDYEWNGSCWYRRLNACRGRFCDRAAELGNLLLKNGFTVSIADREAREQAITGNFLPEHKRWISKSKKGSFFYIAISPNMPREISVNLKKIPTSNFHSGGIFLEPSHYEELEDFAEMYGFRFDPEARELLESYRLTLDSAPRVSPAPPKPTEDINNLHKILESSGAILDDLADSD
;
A
#
# COMPACT_ATOMS: atom_id res chain seq x y z
N GLU A 1 -33.18 8.08 -8.90
CA GLU A 1 -31.75 7.69 -8.65
C GLU A 1 -30.79 8.42 -9.60
N TYR A 2 -31.10 8.60 -10.90
CA TYR A 2 -30.23 9.29 -11.88
C TYR A 2 -30.11 10.80 -11.64
N LEU A 3 -31.07 11.44 -11.00
CA LEU A 3 -31.05 12.89 -10.69
C LEU A 3 -30.35 13.23 -9.36
N GLU A 4 -30.27 12.30 -8.42
CA GLU A 4 -29.50 12.51 -7.18
C GLU A 4 -27.98 12.44 -7.41
N TRP A 5 -27.55 11.61 -8.35
CA TRP A 5 -26.15 11.47 -8.72
C TRP A 5 -25.52 12.79 -9.25
N LYS A 6 -26.30 13.63 -9.97
CA LYS A 6 -25.85 14.95 -10.41
C LYS A 6 -25.56 15.96 -9.29
N LYS A 7 -26.09 15.75 -8.10
CA LYS A 7 -25.81 16.62 -6.94
C LYS A 7 -24.44 16.43 -6.34
N TRP A 8 -23.85 15.24 -6.46
CA TRP A 8 -22.51 14.92 -5.93
C TRP A 8 -21.36 15.37 -6.84
N CYS A 9 -21.65 15.68 -8.09
CA CYS A 9 -20.64 16.15 -9.06
C CYS A 9 -20.62 17.69 -9.21
N ARG A 10 -21.27 18.43 -8.33
CA ARG A 10 -21.07 19.88 -8.25
C ARG A 10 -20.10 20.15 -7.10
N PRO A 11 -18.84 20.61 -7.39
CA PRO A 11 -18.07 21.34 -6.41
C PRO A 11 -18.90 22.54 -6.02
N GLU A 12 -19.07 22.80 -4.72
CA GLU A 12 -19.61 24.05 -4.24
C GLU A 12 -18.82 25.19 -4.90
N GLU A 13 -19.55 26.18 -5.37
CA GLU A 13 -19.09 27.33 -6.12
C GLU A 13 -17.91 28.05 -5.44
N SER A 14 -16.71 27.60 -5.78
CA SER A 14 -15.61 28.53 -5.91
C SER A 14 -15.86 29.27 -7.22
N SER A 15 -15.96 30.61 -7.16
CA SER A 15 -16.38 31.50 -8.22
C SER A 15 -15.37 31.59 -9.38
N ALA A 16 -15.15 30.48 -10.06
CA ALA A 16 -14.47 30.41 -11.33
C ALA A 16 -15.41 29.72 -12.31
N ASP A 17 -15.83 30.47 -13.31
CA ASP A 17 -16.67 30.06 -14.44
C ASP A 17 -16.20 28.72 -15.01
N PRO A 18 -17.04 27.65 -15.07
CA PRO A 18 -16.61 26.33 -15.54
C PRO A 18 -16.45 26.34 -17.07
N GLY A 19 -15.36 26.89 -17.59
CA GLY A 19 -15.13 26.89 -19.03
C GLY A 19 -13.98 27.73 -19.54
N PHE A 20 -13.37 28.60 -18.76
CA PHE A 20 -12.30 29.46 -19.27
C PHE A 20 -10.92 28.91 -18.85
N ILE A 21 -10.30 28.12 -19.75
CA ILE A 21 -8.88 27.78 -19.62
C ILE A 21 -8.09 29.08 -19.85
N SER A 22 -7.42 29.56 -18.79
CA SER A 22 -6.53 30.72 -18.93
C SER A 22 -5.40 30.40 -19.91
N LYS A 23 -5.09 31.35 -20.81
CA LYS A 23 -3.97 31.18 -21.74
C LYS A 23 -2.64 30.91 -21.02
N ASP A 24 -2.47 31.47 -19.84
CA ASP A 24 -1.26 31.32 -19.03
C ASP A 24 -1.14 29.92 -18.37
N SER A 25 -2.23 29.12 -18.37
CA SER A 25 -2.22 27.76 -17.84
C SER A 25 -1.82 26.71 -18.88
N ILE A 26 -1.76 27.07 -20.18
CA ILE A 26 -1.53 26.17 -21.27
C ILE A 26 -0.03 26.02 -21.54
N ILE A 27 0.41 24.77 -21.66
CA ILE A 27 1.76 24.38 -22.06
C ILE A 27 1.66 23.43 -23.24
N ALA A 28 2.37 23.73 -24.31
CA ALA A 28 2.45 22.89 -25.49
C ALA A 28 3.87 22.32 -25.69
N PRO A 29 4.02 21.09 -26.12
CA PRO A 29 5.31 20.56 -26.54
C PRO A 29 5.78 21.23 -27.83
N HIS A 30 7.07 21.13 -28.15
CA HIS A 30 7.62 21.71 -29.39
C HIS A 30 6.93 21.19 -30.66
N ALA A 31 6.50 19.91 -30.65
CA ALA A 31 5.79 19.25 -31.75
C ALA A 31 4.53 18.56 -31.21
N PRO A 32 3.40 19.29 -31.08
CA PRO A 32 2.14 18.68 -30.66
C PRO A 32 1.71 17.60 -31.66
N GLN A 33 1.40 16.41 -31.16
CA GLN A 33 0.96 15.28 -31.97
C GLN A 33 -0.56 15.09 -31.92
N TYR A 34 -1.21 15.61 -30.90
CA TYR A 34 -2.65 15.44 -30.66
C TYR A 34 -3.34 16.80 -30.58
N ALA A 35 -4.53 16.88 -31.15
CA ALA A 35 -5.38 18.08 -31.10
C ALA A 35 -5.99 18.24 -29.70
N GLY A 36 -6.42 19.45 -29.37
CA GLY A 36 -7.07 19.74 -28.09
C GLY A 36 -6.08 19.90 -26.92
N ILE A 37 -6.63 20.08 -25.74
CA ILE A 37 -5.87 20.38 -24.52
C ILE A 37 -6.31 19.40 -23.42
N VAL A 38 -5.36 18.69 -22.85
CA VAL A 38 -5.61 17.88 -21.64
C VAL A 38 -5.67 18.83 -20.45
N GLU A 39 -6.78 18.89 -19.77
CA GLU A 39 -6.94 19.73 -18.60
C GLU A 39 -6.67 18.92 -17.33
N ILE A 40 -5.74 19.40 -16.49
CA ILE A 40 -5.36 18.83 -15.20
C ILE A 40 -5.85 19.78 -14.11
N ARG A 41 -6.78 19.30 -13.27
CA ARG A 41 -7.39 20.00 -12.15
C ARG A 41 -7.33 19.16 -10.88
N GLY A 42 -7.55 19.79 -9.74
CA GLY A 42 -7.68 19.10 -8.46
C GLY A 42 -7.11 19.89 -7.30
N ASP A 43 -6.93 19.17 -6.21
CA ASP A 43 -6.34 19.64 -4.96
C ASP A 43 -5.58 18.48 -4.29
N ASP A 44 -5.12 18.65 -3.03
CA ASP A 44 -4.39 17.61 -2.29
C ASP A 44 -5.25 16.38 -1.91
N SER A 45 -6.55 16.37 -2.21
CA SER A 45 -7.42 15.21 -2.02
C SER A 45 -7.61 14.38 -3.30
N GLU A 46 -7.64 15.03 -4.46
CA GLU A 46 -7.83 14.36 -5.75
C GLU A 46 -7.22 15.15 -6.92
N ILE A 47 -6.89 14.42 -7.97
CA ILE A 47 -6.46 14.97 -9.25
C ILE A 47 -7.36 14.45 -10.36
N LEU A 48 -7.77 15.35 -11.23
CA LEU A 48 -8.64 15.09 -12.38
C LEU A 48 -7.88 15.35 -13.68
N ALA A 49 -8.08 14.49 -14.65
CA ALA A 49 -7.59 14.66 -16.01
C ALA A 49 -8.76 14.57 -16.99
N ILE A 50 -8.99 15.66 -17.72
CA ILE A 50 -10.10 15.82 -18.65
C ILE A 50 -9.56 15.93 -20.06
N TYR A 51 -9.99 15.02 -20.91
CA TYR A 51 -9.62 15.01 -22.33
C TYR A 51 -10.64 14.22 -23.15
N GLU A 52 -10.68 14.48 -24.44
CA GLU A 52 -11.48 13.69 -25.38
C GLU A 52 -11.00 12.24 -25.49
N LYS A 53 -11.82 11.37 -26.07
CA LYS A 53 -11.49 9.96 -26.23
C LYS A 53 -10.28 9.78 -27.14
N ASN A 54 -9.16 9.33 -26.59
CA ASN A 54 -7.91 9.06 -27.28
C ASN A 54 -7.24 7.83 -26.68
N ASP A 55 -6.82 6.88 -27.49
CA ASP A 55 -6.30 5.61 -26.98
C ASP A 55 -4.92 5.77 -26.33
N ARG A 56 -4.04 6.60 -26.88
CA ARG A 56 -2.73 6.87 -26.29
C ARG A 56 -2.83 7.57 -24.93
N PHE A 57 -3.75 8.54 -24.83
CA PHE A 57 -4.04 9.20 -23.55
C PHE A 57 -4.56 8.19 -22.53
N ARG A 58 -5.45 7.27 -22.93
CA ARG A 58 -6.00 6.24 -22.04
C ARG A 58 -4.95 5.26 -21.53
N GLU A 59 -3.99 4.89 -22.35
CA GLU A 59 -2.84 4.07 -21.93
C GLU A 59 -2.05 4.78 -20.84
N ILE A 60 -1.61 6.03 -21.11
CA ILE A 60 -0.82 6.83 -20.15
C ILE A 60 -1.54 6.99 -18.82
N ILE A 61 -2.82 7.36 -18.86
CA ILE A 61 -3.62 7.61 -17.66
C ILE A 61 -3.80 6.33 -16.81
N ARG A 62 -4.02 5.18 -17.46
CA ARG A 62 -4.16 3.89 -16.77
C ARG A 62 -2.84 3.43 -16.15
N ASP A 63 -1.72 3.64 -16.82
CA ASP A 63 -0.39 3.31 -16.30
C ASP A 63 -0.02 4.16 -15.07
N MET A 64 -0.70 5.31 -14.92
CA MET A 64 -0.59 6.17 -13.74
C MET A 64 -1.69 5.93 -12.70
N ASP A 65 -2.41 4.81 -12.75
CA ASP A 65 -3.46 4.41 -11.80
C ASP A 65 -4.65 5.39 -11.67
N TYR A 66 -5.03 6.07 -12.77
CA TYR A 66 -6.26 6.86 -12.81
C TYR A 66 -7.45 5.97 -13.16
N GLU A 67 -8.59 6.27 -12.57
CA GLU A 67 -9.86 5.60 -12.77
C GLU A 67 -10.84 6.49 -13.54
N TRP A 68 -11.72 5.88 -14.35
CA TRP A 68 -12.77 6.59 -15.06
C TRP A 68 -14.06 6.64 -14.25
N ASN A 69 -14.58 7.84 -13.96
CA ASN A 69 -15.82 8.02 -13.18
C ASN A 69 -17.08 8.23 -14.05
N GLY A 70 -16.98 8.11 -15.37
CA GLY A 70 -18.08 8.35 -16.30
C GLY A 70 -18.00 9.71 -17.03
N SER A 71 -17.22 10.67 -16.50
CA SER A 71 -17.05 12.02 -17.09
C SER A 71 -15.61 12.45 -17.25
N CYS A 72 -14.74 12.05 -16.34
CA CYS A 72 -13.31 12.37 -16.36
C CYS A 72 -12.49 11.24 -15.75
N TRP A 73 -11.20 11.28 -15.98
CA TRP A 73 -10.24 10.44 -15.27
C TRP A 73 -9.86 11.11 -13.97
N TYR A 74 -9.93 10.36 -12.88
CA TYR A 74 -9.63 10.87 -11.56
C TYR A 74 -8.70 9.94 -10.79
N ARG A 75 -8.02 10.49 -9.82
CA ARG A 75 -7.18 9.76 -8.89
C ARG A 75 -7.21 10.42 -7.52
N ARG A 76 -7.52 9.66 -6.48
CA ARG A 76 -7.48 10.16 -5.11
C ARG A 76 -6.04 10.27 -4.63
N LEU A 77 -5.74 11.39 -3.99
CA LEU A 77 -4.47 11.64 -3.36
C LEU A 77 -4.56 11.36 -1.85
N ASN A 78 -3.43 11.06 -1.26
CA ASN A 78 -3.24 10.88 0.17
C ASN A 78 -1.76 11.09 0.51
N ALA A 79 -1.40 11.01 1.80
CA ALA A 79 -0.02 11.22 2.26
C ALA A 79 1.03 10.32 1.57
N CYS A 80 0.63 9.11 1.15
CA CYS A 80 1.52 8.18 0.44
C CYS A 80 1.71 8.55 -1.03
N ARG A 81 0.70 9.15 -1.66
CA ARG A 81 0.74 9.54 -3.08
C ARG A 81 1.38 10.90 -3.31
N GLY A 82 1.52 11.70 -2.26
CA GLY A 82 2.13 13.02 -2.31
C GLY A 82 1.14 14.15 -2.60
N ARG A 83 1.66 15.37 -2.81
CA ARG A 83 0.86 16.58 -3.03
C ARG A 83 0.35 16.65 -4.46
N PHE A 84 -0.75 17.39 -4.64
CA PHE A 84 -1.32 17.69 -5.95
C PHE A 84 -0.28 18.27 -6.92
N CYS A 85 0.49 19.26 -6.46
CA CYS A 85 1.50 19.94 -7.28
C CYS A 85 2.47 18.94 -7.95
N ASP A 86 3.04 18.02 -7.17
CA ASP A 86 3.97 17.00 -7.68
C ASP A 86 3.29 16.03 -8.66
N ARG A 87 2.06 15.59 -8.35
CA ARG A 87 1.32 14.63 -9.20
C ARG A 87 0.82 15.26 -10.49
N ALA A 88 0.35 16.51 -10.43
CA ALA A 88 -0.03 17.29 -11.61
C ALA A 88 1.17 17.57 -12.52
N ALA A 89 2.32 17.89 -11.92
CA ALA A 89 3.56 18.09 -12.65
C ALA A 89 4.07 16.81 -13.32
N GLU A 90 4.03 15.67 -12.61
CA GLU A 90 4.43 14.36 -13.14
C GLU A 90 3.56 13.93 -14.32
N LEU A 91 2.23 14.05 -14.19
CA LEU A 91 1.29 13.76 -15.28
C LEU A 91 1.50 14.73 -16.44
N GLY A 92 1.60 16.04 -16.17
CA GLY A 92 1.82 17.06 -17.19
C GLY A 92 3.10 16.82 -17.98
N ASN A 93 4.22 16.53 -17.29
CA ASN A 93 5.49 16.22 -17.93
C ASN A 93 5.41 14.98 -18.83
N LEU A 94 4.74 13.92 -18.37
CA LEU A 94 4.57 12.69 -19.13
C LEU A 94 3.72 12.92 -20.38
N LEU A 95 2.63 13.69 -20.27
CA LEU A 95 1.76 14.04 -21.40
C LEU A 95 2.49 14.93 -22.40
N LEU A 96 3.25 15.94 -21.98
CA LEU A 96 4.06 16.77 -22.84
C LEU A 96 5.09 15.96 -23.63
N LYS A 97 5.79 15.03 -22.96
CA LYS A 97 6.74 14.10 -23.62
C LYS A 97 6.08 13.21 -24.67
N ASN A 98 4.79 12.90 -24.50
CA ASN A 98 4.00 12.13 -25.46
C ASN A 98 3.25 13.00 -26.47
N GLY A 99 3.57 14.30 -26.59
CA GLY A 99 3.03 15.18 -27.64
C GLY A 99 1.66 15.78 -27.35
N PHE A 100 1.15 15.71 -26.13
CA PHE A 100 -0.10 16.35 -25.73
C PHE A 100 0.13 17.78 -25.25
N THR A 101 -0.76 18.69 -25.64
CA THR A 101 -0.87 20.03 -25.01
C THR A 101 -1.64 19.90 -23.71
N VAL A 102 -1.15 20.48 -22.61
CA VAL A 102 -1.75 20.39 -21.29
C VAL A 102 -2.11 21.74 -20.72
N SER A 103 -3.12 21.79 -19.88
CA SER A 103 -3.47 22.96 -19.07
C SER A 103 -3.41 22.60 -17.60
N ILE A 104 -2.59 23.34 -16.84
CA ILE A 104 -2.43 23.20 -15.39
C ILE A 104 -2.60 24.57 -14.76
N ALA A 105 -3.63 24.79 -13.96
CA ALA A 105 -3.92 26.07 -13.36
C ALA A 105 -2.86 26.47 -12.32
N ASP A 106 -2.36 25.51 -11.55
CA ASP A 106 -1.31 25.72 -10.56
C ASP A 106 0.02 26.09 -11.23
N ARG A 107 0.59 27.24 -10.84
CA ARG A 107 1.82 27.77 -11.44
C ARG A 107 3.05 26.92 -11.11
N GLU A 108 3.17 26.49 -9.85
CA GLU A 108 4.29 25.67 -9.40
C GLU A 108 4.30 24.34 -10.14
N ALA A 109 3.15 23.65 -10.22
CA ALA A 109 3.00 22.41 -10.96
C ALA A 109 3.35 22.57 -12.45
N ARG A 110 2.97 23.71 -13.07
CA ARG A 110 3.36 24.00 -14.48
C ARG A 110 4.86 24.10 -14.66
N GLU A 111 5.53 24.89 -13.82
CA GLU A 111 6.98 25.07 -13.90
C GLU A 111 7.70 23.74 -13.67
N GLN A 112 7.24 22.95 -12.71
CA GLN A 112 7.76 21.61 -12.45
C GLN A 112 7.50 20.63 -13.60
N ALA A 113 6.32 20.69 -14.25
CA ALA A 113 6.02 19.87 -15.43
C ALA A 113 6.94 20.15 -16.60
N ILE A 114 7.29 21.44 -16.83
CA ILE A 114 8.21 21.86 -17.90
C ILE A 114 9.64 21.40 -17.59
N THR A 115 10.11 21.66 -16.38
CA THR A 115 11.50 21.39 -15.97
C THR A 115 11.77 19.94 -15.61
N GLY A 116 10.72 19.17 -15.29
CA GLY A 116 10.84 17.80 -14.76
C GLY A 116 11.27 17.76 -13.29
N ASN A 117 11.23 18.89 -12.59
CA ASN A 117 11.69 19.02 -11.20
C ASN A 117 10.53 18.83 -10.20
N PHE A 118 9.92 17.66 -10.20
CA PHE A 118 8.89 17.25 -9.25
C PHE A 118 9.36 16.05 -8.45
N LEU A 119 8.75 15.84 -7.27
CA LEU A 119 9.02 14.64 -6.48
C LEU A 119 8.28 13.43 -7.09
N PRO A 120 9.00 12.43 -7.64
CA PRO A 120 8.35 11.25 -8.21
C PRO A 120 7.51 10.51 -7.17
N GLU A 121 6.41 9.91 -7.61
CA GLU A 121 5.59 9.11 -6.71
C GLU A 121 6.36 7.87 -6.21
N HIS A 122 6.33 7.68 -4.90
CA HIS A 122 6.81 6.45 -4.30
C HIS A 122 5.74 5.37 -4.37
N LYS A 123 6.06 4.24 -5.05
CA LYS A 123 5.06 3.20 -5.35
C LYS A 123 5.10 1.99 -4.41
N ARG A 124 6.08 1.91 -3.51
CA ARG A 124 6.30 0.75 -2.64
C ARG A 124 5.94 1.07 -1.19
N TRP A 125 4.71 0.74 -0.81
CA TRP A 125 4.18 1.05 0.51
C TRP A 125 3.82 -0.21 1.28
N ILE A 126 4.09 -0.18 2.59
CA ILE A 126 3.57 -1.09 3.59
C ILE A 126 2.49 -0.33 4.33
N SER A 127 1.26 -0.81 4.26
CA SER A 127 0.09 -0.18 4.85
C SER A 127 -0.46 -1.01 6.01
N LYS A 128 -1.23 -0.39 6.88
CA LYS A 128 -2.05 -1.11 7.84
C LYS A 128 -3.28 -1.69 7.13
N SER A 129 -3.60 -2.95 7.41
CA SER A 129 -4.81 -3.57 6.88
C SER A 129 -6.07 -2.95 7.48
N LYS A 130 -7.11 -2.77 6.64
CA LYS A 130 -8.45 -2.36 7.10
C LYS A 130 -9.16 -3.46 7.92
N LYS A 131 -8.67 -4.69 7.87
CA LYS A 131 -9.26 -5.87 8.54
C LYS A 131 -8.35 -6.37 9.67
N GLY A 132 -8.15 -5.55 10.70
CA GLY A 132 -7.37 -5.95 11.87
C GLY A 132 -5.94 -5.37 11.92
N SER A 133 -5.16 -5.84 12.91
CA SER A 133 -3.81 -5.35 13.18
C SER A 133 -2.76 -6.12 12.38
N PHE A 134 -2.82 -6.04 11.05
CA PHE A 134 -1.87 -6.66 10.14
C PHE A 134 -1.22 -5.60 9.25
N PHE A 135 0.02 -5.85 8.85
CA PHE A 135 0.63 -5.14 7.73
C PHE A 135 0.08 -5.68 6.41
N TYR A 136 -0.09 -4.80 5.44
CA TYR A 136 -0.56 -5.13 4.11
C TYR A 136 0.35 -4.55 3.04
N ILE A 137 0.74 -5.38 2.08
CA ILE A 137 1.54 -4.98 0.91
C ILE A 137 0.77 -5.39 -0.34
N ALA A 138 0.36 -4.41 -1.13
CA ALA A 138 -0.28 -4.67 -2.42
C ALA A 138 0.73 -5.26 -3.41
N ILE A 139 0.34 -6.33 -4.10
CA ILE A 139 1.13 -6.92 -5.19
C ILE A 139 0.63 -6.34 -6.50
N SER A 140 1.45 -5.48 -7.10
CA SER A 140 1.22 -4.99 -8.46
C SER A 140 1.65 -6.03 -9.50
N PRO A 141 0.97 -6.14 -10.66
CA PRO A 141 1.42 -6.96 -11.78
C PRO A 141 2.85 -6.64 -12.25
N ASN A 142 3.27 -5.39 -12.06
CA ASN A 142 4.59 -4.90 -12.43
C ASN A 142 5.65 -5.09 -11.32
N MET A 143 5.30 -5.71 -10.18
CA MET A 143 6.25 -5.99 -9.11
C MET A 143 7.23 -7.08 -9.55
N PRO A 144 8.56 -6.88 -9.42
CA PRO A 144 9.54 -7.92 -9.71
C PRO A 144 9.24 -9.20 -8.93
N ARG A 145 9.30 -10.35 -9.62
CA ARG A 145 9.00 -11.65 -9.02
C ARG A 145 9.84 -11.94 -7.77
N GLU A 146 11.08 -11.50 -7.78
CA GLU A 146 11.99 -11.66 -6.64
C GLU A 146 11.43 -11.05 -5.36
N ILE A 147 10.90 -9.82 -5.44
CA ILE A 147 10.29 -9.11 -4.30
C ILE A 147 9.13 -9.93 -3.73
N SER A 148 8.22 -10.40 -4.58
CA SER A 148 7.07 -11.19 -4.15
C SER A 148 7.47 -12.56 -3.57
N VAL A 149 8.53 -13.18 -4.07
CA VAL A 149 9.07 -14.44 -3.54
C VAL A 149 9.70 -14.23 -2.16
N ASN A 150 10.50 -13.18 -1.99
CA ASN A 150 11.15 -12.91 -0.71
C ASN A 150 10.16 -12.45 0.36
N LEU A 151 9.15 -11.65 -0.03
CA LEU A 151 8.08 -11.27 0.89
C LEU A 151 7.31 -12.49 1.44
N LYS A 152 7.11 -13.53 0.64
CA LYS A 152 6.48 -14.79 1.06
C LYS A 152 7.34 -15.65 1.99
N LYS A 153 8.65 -15.38 2.09
CA LYS A 153 9.54 -16.09 3.02
C LYS A 153 9.46 -15.54 4.44
N ILE A 154 8.95 -14.32 4.63
CA ILE A 154 8.70 -13.78 5.97
C ILE A 154 7.66 -14.66 6.64
N PRO A 155 7.91 -15.17 7.86
CA PRO A 155 6.95 -15.98 8.57
C PRO A 155 5.59 -15.27 8.70
N THR A 156 4.52 -16.02 8.84
CA THR A 156 3.13 -15.51 8.89
C THR A 156 2.63 -14.78 7.63
N SER A 157 3.45 -14.66 6.59
CA SER A 157 3.00 -14.04 5.33
C SER A 157 1.85 -14.83 4.71
N ASN A 158 0.72 -14.18 4.51
CA ASN A 158 -0.48 -14.77 3.92
C ASN A 158 -0.93 -13.98 2.69
N PHE A 159 -0.97 -14.65 1.54
CA PHE A 159 -1.45 -14.05 0.29
C PHE A 159 -2.97 -14.11 0.21
N HIS A 160 -3.60 -12.96 0.11
CA HIS A 160 -5.05 -12.87 -0.08
C HIS A 160 -5.42 -11.60 -0.87
N SER A 161 -6.39 -11.72 -1.79
CA SER A 161 -7.01 -10.58 -2.49
C SER A 161 -6.02 -9.57 -3.11
N GLY A 162 -4.98 -10.06 -3.80
CA GLY A 162 -4.05 -9.18 -4.53
C GLY A 162 -2.95 -8.54 -3.68
N GLY A 163 -2.77 -8.98 -2.43
CA GLY A 163 -1.70 -8.52 -1.56
C GLY A 163 -1.23 -9.57 -0.56
N ILE A 164 -0.24 -9.21 0.22
CA ILE A 164 0.30 -10.04 1.31
C ILE A 164 0.00 -9.34 2.63
N PHE A 165 -0.50 -10.13 3.57
CA PHE A 165 -0.74 -9.76 4.95
C PHE A 165 0.34 -10.38 5.82
N LEU A 166 0.84 -9.61 6.80
CA LEU A 166 1.85 -10.04 7.76
C LEU A 166 1.44 -9.62 9.17
N GLU A 167 1.71 -10.49 10.14
CA GLU A 167 1.51 -10.17 11.54
C GLU A 167 2.59 -9.23 12.07
N PRO A 168 2.27 -8.35 13.02
CA PRO A 168 3.25 -7.45 13.65
C PRO A 168 4.40 -8.18 14.36
N SER A 169 4.22 -9.46 14.71
CA SER A 169 5.25 -10.28 15.37
C SER A 169 6.56 -10.41 14.58
N HIS A 170 6.50 -10.20 13.26
CA HIS A 170 7.65 -10.26 12.35
C HIS A 170 8.02 -8.89 11.77
N TYR A 171 7.89 -7.84 12.60
CA TYR A 171 8.17 -6.49 12.17
C TYR A 171 9.65 -6.25 11.82
N GLU A 172 10.59 -6.93 12.48
CA GLU A 172 12.03 -6.79 12.22
C GLU A 172 12.38 -7.29 10.82
N GLU A 173 11.92 -8.49 10.45
CA GLU A 173 12.11 -9.04 9.11
C GLU A 173 11.41 -8.18 8.03
N LEU A 174 10.29 -7.55 8.40
CA LEU A 174 9.58 -6.65 7.51
C LEU A 174 10.31 -5.31 7.33
N GLU A 175 10.99 -4.80 8.36
CA GLU A 175 11.83 -3.60 8.26
C GLU A 175 13.06 -3.87 7.38
N ASP A 176 13.75 -4.99 7.60
CA ASP A 176 14.88 -5.41 6.76
C ASP A 176 14.45 -5.57 5.29
N PHE A 177 13.29 -6.17 5.08
CA PHE A 177 12.69 -6.26 3.74
C PHE A 177 12.39 -4.89 3.14
N ALA A 178 11.83 -3.97 3.94
CA ALA A 178 11.49 -2.63 3.50
C ALA A 178 12.74 -1.85 3.09
N GLU A 179 13.81 -1.94 3.86
CA GLU A 179 15.09 -1.30 3.55
C GLU A 179 15.71 -1.90 2.27
N MET A 180 15.77 -3.23 2.16
CA MET A 180 16.35 -3.94 1.03
C MET A 180 15.66 -3.61 -0.30
N TYR A 181 14.34 -3.53 -0.30
CA TYR A 181 13.55 -3.35 -1.52
C TYR A 181 12.96 -1.94 -1.68
N GLY A 182 13.33 -0.99 -0.81
CA GLY A 182 12.90 0.40 -0.87
C GLY A 182 11.39 0.56 -0.63
N PHE A 183 10.81 -0.19 0.29
CA PHE A 183 9.45 0.04 0.77
C PHE A 183 9.44 1.10 1.87
N ARG A 184 8.31 1.79 2.03
CA ARG A 184 8.06 2.73 3.12
C ARG A 184 6.79 2.34 3.86
N PHE A 185 6.81 2.51 5.16
CA PHE A 185 5.60 2.36 5.97
C PHE A 185 4.75 3.62 5.84
N ASP A 186 3.46 3.44 5.58
CA ASP A 186 2.52 4.55 5.67
C ASP A 186 2.33 4.98 7.16
N PRO A 187 1.72 6.13 7.43
CA PRO A 187 1.55 6.60 8.80
C PRO A 187 0.86 5.59 9.72
N GLU A 188 -0.21 4.94 9.26
CA GLU A 188 -0.97 3.97 10.05
C GLU A 188 -0.18 2.67 10.31
N ALA A 189 0.60 2.21 9.34
CA ALA A 189 1.49 1.06 9.51
C ALA A 189 2.64 1.37 10.46
N ARG A 190 3.17 2.60 10.43
CA ARG A 190 4.20 3.04 11.36
C ARG A 190 3.69 3.09 12.79
N GLU A 191 2.50 3.63 13.01
CA GLU A 191 1.85 3.61 14.33
C GLU A 191 1.62 2.17 14.83
N LEU A 192 1.20 1.25 13.96
CA LEU A 192 1.04 -0.16 14.30
C LEU A 192 2.38 -0.77 14.74
N LEU A 193 3.45 -0.52 14.01
CA LEU A 193 4.80 -1.00 14.30
C LEU A 193 5.29 -0.48 15.65
N GLU A 194 5.18 0.82 15.90
CA GLU A 194 5.59 1.45 17.15
C GLU A 194 4.77 0.96 18.35
N SER A 195 3.46 0.81 18.19
CA SER A 195 2.59 0.29 19.24
C SER A 195 2.95 -1.14 19.62
N TYR A 196 3.31 -1.97 18.63
CA TYR A 196 3.73 -3.35 18.88
C TYR A 196 5.09 -3.42 19.60
N ARG A 197 6.07 -2.60 19.21
CA ARG A 197 7.35 -2.46 19.91
C ARG A 197 7.16 -2.08 21.37
N LEU A 198 6.36 -1.05 21.63
CA LEU A 198 6.07 -0.62 23.00
C LEU A 198 5.41 -1.73 23.84
N THR A 199 4.55 -2.54 23.22
CA THR A 199 3.92 -3.68 23.90
C THR A 199 4.95 -4.73 24.30
N LEU A 200 5.91 -5.04 23.42
CA LEU A 200 6.99 -5.98 23.72
C LEU A 200 7.95 -5.45 24.79
N ASP A 201 8.31 -4.17 24.71
CA ASP A 201 9.22 -3.53 25.66
C ASP A 201 8.61 -3.42 27.06
N SER A 202 7.29 -3.25 27.16
CA SER A 202 6.54 -3.19 28.42
C SER A 202 6.19 -4.57 29.00
N ALA A 203 6.41 -5.65 28.25
CA ALA A 203 6.12 -6.99 28.73
C ALA A 203 7.00 -7.37 29.93
N PRO A 204 6.42 -7.90 31.03
CA PRO A 204 7.19 -8.28 32.21
C PRO A 204 8.17 -9.40 31.86
N ARG A 205 9.45 -9.19 32.16
CA ARG A 205 10.48 -10.22 31.98
C ARG A 205 10.46 -11.13 33.23
N VAL A 206 10.05 -12.39 33.00
CA VAL A 206 9.99 -13.40 34.07
C VAL A 206 10.98 -14.53 33.78
N SER A 207 11.62 -15.04 34.86
CA SER A 207 12.38 -16.28 34.79
C SER A 207 11.40 -17.45 35.02
N PRO A 208 11.12 -18.32 34.04
CA PRO A 208 10.21 -19.43 34.26
C PRO A 208 10.77 -20.37 35.32
N ALA A 209 9.97 -20.75 36.31
CA ALA A 209 10.35 -21.80 37.26
C ALA A 209 10.52 -23.13 36.49
N PRO A 210 11.49 -23.96 36.89
CA PRO A 210 11.62 -25.28 36.31
C PRO A 210 10.31 -26.07 36.44
N PRO A 211 9.91 -26.86 35.48
CA PRO A 211 8.70 -27.68 35.57
C PRO A 211 8.80 -28.55 36.82
N LYS A 212 7.71 -28.58 37.61
CA LYS A 212 7.64 -29.48 38.73
C LYS A 212 7.86 -30.92 38.20
N PRO A 213 8.71 -31.73 38.88
CA PRO A 213 8.86 -33.13 38.49
C PRO A 213 7.47 -33.76 38.45
N THR A 214 7.08 -34.31 37.33
CA THR A 214 5.81 -35.05 37.20
C THR A 214 5.90 -36.26 38.13
N GLU A 215 4.98 -36.36 39.09
CA GLU A 215 4.85 -37.54 39.99
C GLU A 215 4.65 -38.85 39.19
N ASP A 216 4.38 -38.79 37.90
CA ASP A 216 4.17 -39.92 36.98
C ASP A 216 5.37 -40.84 36.82
N ILE A 217 6.62 -40.33 36.98
CA ILE A 217 7.82 -41.18 36.95
C ILE A 217 7.86 -42.12 38.14
N ASN A 218 7.40 -41.65 39.32
CA ASN A 218 7.32 -42.51 40.50
C ASN A 218 6.18 -43.55 40.40
N ASN A 219 5.11 -43.25 39.66
CA ASN A 219 4.04 -44.23 39.42
C ASN A 219 4.46 -45.30 38.44
N LEU A 220 5.24 -44.98 37.39
CA LEU A 220 5.80 -45.98 36.48
C LEU A 220 6.78 -46.92 37.17
N HIS A 221 7.64 -46.42 38.07
CA HIS A 221 8.52 -47.26 38.90
C HIS A 221 7.74 -48.20 39.85
N LYS A 222 6.70 -47.69 40.48
CA LYS A 222 5.82 -48.50 41.35
C LYS A 222 5.04 -49.58 40.55
N ILE A 223 4.60 -49.23 39.32
CA ILE A 223 3.91 -50.21 38.45
C ILE A 223 4.89 -51.26 37.98
N LEU A 224 6.12 -50.90 37.63
CA LEU A 224 7.17 -51.86 37.23
C LEU A 224 7.59 -52.79 38.40
N GLU A 225 7.74 -52.24 39.60
CA GLU A 225 8.05 -53.05 40.80
C GLU A 225 6.90 -53.99 41.18
N SER A 226 5.63 -53.54 41.05
CA SER A 226 4.47 -54.37 41.31
C SER A 226 4.26 -55.49 40.25
N SER A 227 4.62 -55.21 39.00
CA SER A 227 4.54 -56.20 37.92
C SER A 227 5.67 -57.25 38.02
N GLY A 228 6.84 -56.92 38.56
CA GLY A 228 7.92 -57.86 38.90
C GLY A 228 7.50 -58.86 39.97
N ALA A 229 6.82 -58.40 41.03
CA ALA A 229 6.31 -59.25 42.10
C ALA A 229 5.21 -60.26 41.61
N ILE A 230 4.41 -59.90 40.62
CA ILE A 230 3.40 -60.74 40.06
C ILE A 230 4.01 -61.94 39.22
N LEU A 231 5.16 -61.67 38.59
CA LEU A 231 5.87 -62.67 37.80
C LEU A 231 6.56 -63.72 38.68
N ASP A 232 7.06 -63.34 39.87
CA ASP A 232 7.65 -64.29 40.83
C ASP A 232 6.59 -65.23 41.44
N ASP A 233 5.37 -64.76 41.73
CA ASP A 233 4.26 -65.57 42.22
C ASP A 233 3.72 -66.62 41.21
N LEU A 234 3.97 -66.40 39.89
CA LEU A 234 3.60 -67.36 38.84
C LEU A 234 4.68 -68.38 38.56
N ALA A 235 5.90 -68.17 39.00
CA ALA A 235 7.01 -69.11 38.84
C ALA A 235 7.02 -70.26 39.89
N ASP A 236 6.31 -70.11 41.01
CA ASP A 236 6.25 -71.10 42.11
C ASP A 236 5.00 -72.03 42.06
N SER A 237 4.31 -72.05 40.88
CA SER A 237 3.10 -72.92 40.72
C SER A 237 3.32 -74.06 39.73
N ASP A 238 4.33 -74.92 40.03
CA ASP A 238 4.48 -76.25 39.38
C ASP A 238 4.57 -77.35 40.46
#